data_8833f2ff91c37242f36c842a730fc518
#
_entry.id   8833f2ff91c37242f36c842a730fc518
#
_cell.length_a   1.000
_cell.length_b   1.000
_cell.length_c   1.000
_cell.angle_alpha   90.00
_cell.angle_beta   90.00
_cell.angle_gamma   90.00
#
_symmetry.space_group_name_H-M   'P 1'
#
loop_
_entity.id
_entity.type
_entity.pdbx_description
1 polymer ?
#
loop_
_entity_poly.entity_id
_entity_poly.type
_entity_poly.pdbx_seq_one_letter_code
_entity_poly.pdbx_strand_id
1 'polypeptide(L)'
;LEVIDNKSLFKNINKYYMTNYKLLNQGADRDQELFMKFIDYTEKKYKIDSVSNFIDNSFFKVSYGKSELKKMANDEVMKSQLINQMWLIKEYNKFHEGALNRINMLDSLIKVEIN
;
A
#
# COMPACT_ATOMS: atom_id res chain seq x y z
N LEU A 1 -3.39 24.01 -28.13
CA LEU A 1 -3.54 22.67 -27.58
C LEU A 1 -4.07 21.74 -28.65
N GLU A 2 -3.23 20.85 -29.12
CA GLU A 2 -3.71 19.87 -30.08
C GLU A 2 -4.70 18.91 -29.42
N VAL A 3 -5.82 18.70 -30.08
CA VAL A 3 -6.83 17.77 -29.61
C VAL A 3 -6.36 16.34 -29.95
N ILE A 4 -6.48 15.46 -28.99
CA ILE A 4 -6.21 14.06 -29.19
C ILE A 4 -7.37 13.46 -30.01
N ASP A 5 -7.12 13.19 -31.29
CA ASP A 5 -8.14 12.62 -32.20
C ASP A 5 -8.41 11.16 -31.96
N ASN A 6 -7.47 10.46 -31.32
CA ASN A 6 -7.62 9.02 -31.03
C ASN A 6 -8.52 8.82 -29.81
N LYS A 7 -9.76 8.45 -30.06
CA LYS A 7 -10.76 8.21 -29.00
C LYS A 7 -10.34 7.10 -28.03
N SER A 8 -9.64 6.07 -28.51
CA SER A 8 -9.17 4.98 -27.68
C SER A 8 -8.10 5.45 -26.70
N LEU A 9 -7.16 6.28 -27.17
CA LEU A 9 -6.13 6.88 -26.34
C LEU A 9 -6.73 7.76 -25.25
N PHE A 10 -7.65 8.65 -25.62
CA PHE A 10 -8.33 9.54 -24.67
C PHE A 10 -9.09 8.76 -23.62
N LYS A 11 -9.85 7.74 -24.03
CA LYS A 11 -10.58 6.87 -23.12
C LYS A 11 -9.67 6.17 -22.12
N ASN A 12 -8.52 5.68 -22.57
CA ASN A 12 -7.57 5.00 -21.68
C ASN A 12 -6.85 5.94 -20.74
N ILE A 13 -6.54 7.17 -21.15
CA ILE A 13 -6.01 8.22 -20.27
C ILE A 13 -7.02 8.49 -19.15
N ASN A 14 -8.27 8.70 -19.49
CA ASN A 14 -9.33 8.92 -18.50
C ASN A 14 -9.47 7.75 -17.53
N LYS A 15 -9.48 6.53 -18.03
CA LYS A 15 -9.56 5.33 -17.19
C LYS A 15 -8.39 5.23 -16.22
N TYR A 16 -7.19 5.57 -16.67
CA TYR A 16 -6.02 5.57 -15.77
C TYR A 16 -6.25 6.50 -14.59
N TYR A 17 -6.59 7.75 -14.85
CA TYR A 17 -6.78 8.74 -13.77
C TYR A 17 -8.01 8.49 -12.92
N MET A 18 -9.12 8.11 -13.52
CA MET A 18 -10.39 7.93 -12.81
C MET A 18 -10.49 6.61 -12.06
N THR A 19 -9.71 5.62 -12.42
CA THR A 19 -9.78 4.29 -11.83
C THR A 19 -8.45 3.87 -11.21
N ASN A 20 -7.42 3.68 -12.02
CA ASN A 20 -6.15 3.09 -11.54
C ASN A 20 -5.44 4.00 -10.55
N TYR A 21 -5.26 5.26 -10.89
CA TYR A 21 -4.60 6.23 -10.02
C TYR A 21 -5.38 6.44 -8.71
N LYS A 22 -6.69 6.53 -8.81
CA LYS A 22 -7.56 6.67 -7.64
C LYS A 22 -7.45 5.48 -6.69
N LEU A 23 -7.45 4.26 -7.21
CA LEU A 23 -7.29 3.04 -6.40
C LEU A 23 -5.92 2.99 -5.72
N LEU A 24 -4.86 3.40 -6.41
CA LEU A 24 -3.53 3.48 -5.81
C LEU A 24 -3.49 4.45 -4.62
N ASN A 25 -4.10 5.62 -4.76
CA ASN A 25 -4.17 6.60 -3.68
C ASN A 25 -4.99 6.10 -2.51
N GLN A 26 -6.14 5.50 -2.76
CA GLN A 26 -6.98 4.91 -1.71
C GLN A 26 -6.26 3.79 -0.97
N GLY A 27 -5.52 2.95 -1.69
CA GLY A 27 -4.72 1.89 -1.10
C GLY A 27 -3.61 2.42 -0.21
N ALA A 28 -2.90 3.47 -0.64
CA ALA A 28 -1.86 4.11 0.14
C ALA A 28 -2.41 4.73 1.44
N ASP A 29 -3.54 5.42 1.36
CA ASP A 29 -4.20 6.02 2.53
C ASP A 29 -4.63 4.94 3.53
N ARG A 30 -5.19 3.85 3.03
CA ARG A 30 -5.62 2.73 3.88
C ARG A 30 -4.45 2.03 4.54
N ASP A 31 -3.34 1.86 3.83
CA ASP A 31 -2.11 1.27 4.37
C ASP A 31 -1.58 2.11 5.54
N GLN A 32 -1.50 3.42 5.36
CA GLN A 32 -1.08 4.34 6.41
C GLN A 32 -2.01 4.26 7.63
N GLU A 33 -3.30 4.23 7.42
CA GLU A 33 -4.30 4.12 8.50
C GLU A 33 -4.13 2.84 9.31
N LEU A 34 -3.97 1.70 8.65
CA LEU A 34 -3.76 0.41 9.32
C LEU A 34 -2.43 0.36 10.05
N PHE A 35 -1.39 0.92 9.46
CA PHE A 35 -0.07 1.00 10.08
C PHE A 35 -0.10 1.83 11.37
N MET A 36 -0.77 2.99 11.34
CA MET A 36 -0.90 3.85 12.51
C MET A 36 -1.71 3.18 13.63
N LYS A 37 -2.75 2.44 13.29
CA LYS A 37 -3.50 1.65 14.28
C LYS A 37 -2.63 0.58 14.93
N PHE A 38 -1.81 -0.09 14.17
CA PHE A 38 -0.87 -1.11 14.67
C PHE A 38 0.15 -0.49 15.63
N ILE A 39 0.76 0.64 15.24
CA ILE A 39 1.72 1.38 16.08
C ILE A 39 1.06 1.79 17.38
N ASP A 40 -0.11 2.42 17.32
CA ASP A 40 -0.84 2.90 18.49
C ASP A 40 -1.13 1.75 19.47
N TYR A 41 -1.58 0.64 18.96
CA TYR A 41 -1.88 -0.53 19.78
C TYR A 41 -0.62 -1.10 20.45
N THR A 42 0.46 -1.28 19.69
CA THR A 42 1.71 -1.85 20.22
C THR A 42 2.40 -0.92 21.23
N GLU A 43 2.38 0.39 20.99
CA GLU A 43 2.92 1.36 21.93
C GLU A 43 2.18 1.34 23.26
N LYS A 44 0.86 1.34 23.22
CA LYS A 44 0.02 1.34 24.43
C LYS A 44 0.13 0.05 25.20
N LYS A 45 0.11 -1.08 24.53
CA LYS A 45 0.07 -2.38 25.20
C LYS A 45 1.44 -2.87 25.63
N TYR A 46 2.44 -2.72 24.78
CA TYR A 46 3.79 -3.26 25.01
C TYR A 46 4.82 -2.19 25.31
N LYS A 47 4.42 -0.93 25.36
CA LYS A 47 5.28 0.23 25.62
C LYS A 47 6.49 0.29 24.68
N ILE A 48 6.25 -0.06 23.42
CA ILE A 48 7.28 -0.05 22.38
C ILE A 48 7.20 1.29 21.65
N ASP A 49 8.32 1.99 21.53
CA ASP A 49 8.44 3.14 20.64
C ASP A 49 8.62 2.64 19.21
N SER A 50 7.51 2.21 18.61
CA SER A 50 7.51 1.58 17.29
C SER A 50 7.94 2.53 16.19
N VAL A 51 7.64 3.82 16.31
CA VAL A 51 8.00 4.82 15.29
C VAL A 51 9.51 5.00 15.22
N SER A 52 10.15 5.27 16.37
CA SER A 52 11.59 5.44 16.45
C SER A 52 12.33 4.16 16.07
N ASN A 53 11.90 3.04 16.62
CA ASN A 53 12.48 1.74 16.33
C ASN A 53 12.36 1.36 14.84
N PHE A 54 11.27 1.72 14.20
CA PHE A 54 11.04 1.45 12.79
C PHE A 54 11.96 2.27 11.89
N ILE A 55 12.13 3.55 12.19
CA ILE A 55 13.00 4.47 11.45
C ILE A 55 14.46 4.02 11.54
N ASP A 56 14.89 3.64 12.74
CA ASP A 56 16.28 3.25 13.02
C ASP A 56 16.58 1.78 12.67
N ASN A 57 15.60 1.02 12.16
CA ASN A 57 15.68 -0.42 12.03
C ASN A 57 15.98 -1.15 13.35
N SER A 58 15.84 -0.48 14.47
CA SER A 58 16.12 -1.06 15.78
C SER A 58 15.00 -1.97 16.29
N PHE A 59 13.83 -1.90 15.65
CA PHE A 59 12.69 -2.75 15.97
C PHE A 59 13.06 -4.25 15.96
N PHE A 60 13.86 -4.67 15.00
CA PHE A 60 14.32 -6.05 14.90
C PHE A 60 15.53 -6.38 15.76
N LYS A 61 16.14 -5.35 16.39
CA LYS A 61 17.33 -5.51 17.25
C LYS A 61 16.98 -5.51 18.71
N VAL A 62 15.75 -5.14 19.08
CA VAL A 62 15.31 -5.08 20.48
C VAL A 62 15.14 -6.52 20.98
N SER A 63 15.81 -6.81 22.09
CA SER A 63 15.67 -8.10 22.76
C SER A 63 14.50 -8.03 23.72
N TYR A 64 13.46 -8.82 23.44
CA TYR A 64 12.33 -8.97 24.34
C TYR A 64 12.50 -10.22 25.21
N GLY A 65 11.99 -10.15 26.43
CA GLY A 65 11.90 -11.33 27.30
C GLY A 65 11.00 -12.39 26.64
N LYS A 66 11.30 -13.65 26.93
CA LYS A 66 10.54 -14.80 26.39
C LYS A 66 9.06 -14.72 26.72
N SER A 67 8.71 -14.23 27.92
CA SER A 67 7.32 -14.03 28.33
C SER A 67 6.60 -12.97 27.50
N GLU A 68 7.26 -11.87 27.15
CA GLU A 68 6.68 -10.80 26.33
C GLU A 68 6.45 -11.25 24.89
N LEU A 69 7.41 -11.97 24.30
CA LEU A 69 7.28 -12.53 22.96
C LEU A 69 6.10 -13.50 22.90
N LYS A 70 5.91 -14.30 23.94
CA LYS A 70 4.79 -15.24 24.02
C LYS A 70 3.44 -14.52 24.10
N LYS A 71 3.37 -13.41 24.85
CA LYS A 71 2.17 -12.58 24.91
C LYS A 71 1.84 -11.97 23.55
N MET A 72 2.85 -11.43 22.86
CA MET A 72 2.68 -10.87 21.50
C MET A 72 2.20 -11.93 20.51
N ALA A 73 2.79 -13.13 20.55
CA ALA A 73 2.43 -14.21 19.65
C ALA A 73 0.99 -14.70 19.85
N ASN A 74 0.42 -14.51 21.04
CA ASN A 74 -0.96 -14.91 21.39
C ASN A 74 -1.94 -13.74 21.38
N ASP A 75 -1.51 -12.56 20.99
CA ASP A 75 -2.35 -11.37 20.94
C ASP A 75 -3.25 -11.40 19.71
N GLU A 76 -4.53 -11.66 19.91
CA GLU A 76 -5.50 -11.78 18.82
C GLU A 76 -5.75 -10.45 18.09
N VAL A 77 -5.68 -9.32 18.79
CA VAL A 77 -5.83 -8.01 18.17
C VAL A 77 -4.64 -7.73 17.24
N MET A 78 -3.43 -7.98 17.70
CA MET A 78 -2.21 -7.81 16.92
C MET A 78 -2.20 -8.72 15.69
N LYS A 79 -2.58 -9.99 15.86
CA LYS A 79 -2.73 -10.94 14.74
C LYS A 79 -3.72 -10.44 13.70
N SER A 80 -4.88 -9.98 14.15
CA SER A 80 -5.93 -9.46 13.28
C SER A 80 -5.43 -8.25 12.48
N GLN A 81 -4.73 -7.33 13.11
CA GLN A 81 -4.14 -6.16 12.46
C GLN A 81 -3.11 -6.57 11.39
N LEU A 82 -2.26 -7.53 11.70
CA LEU A 82 -1.27 -8.03 10.73
C LEU A 82 -1.92 -8.73 9.54
N ILE A 83 -2.96 -9.53 9.78
CA ILE A 83 -3.72 -10.19 8.72
C ILE A 83 -4.40 -9.17 7.81
N ASN A 84 -5.01 -8.14 8.38
CA ASN A 84 -5.63 -7.07 7.60
C ASN A 84 -4.61 -6.33 6.74
N GLN A 85 -3.43 -6.09 7.29
CA GLN A 85 -2.35 -5.44 6.56
C GLN A 85 -1.82 -6.31 5.42
N MET A 86 -1.64 -7.61 5.65
CA MET A 86 -1.26 -8.57 4.60
C MET A 86 -2.30 -8.60 3.47
N TRP A 87 -3.58 -8.57 3.83
CA TRP A 87 -4.68 -8.56 2.86
C TRP A 87 -4.64 -7.30 2.00
N LEU A 88 -4.44 -6.17 2.65
CA LEU A 88 -4.32 -4.89 1.95
C LEU A 88 -3.13 -4.86 1.00
N ILE A 89 -1.98 -5.38 1.42
CA ILE A 89 -0.79 -5.46 0.57
C ILE A 89 -1.07 -6.27 -0.69
N LYS A 90 -1.76 -7.39 -0.57
CA LYS A 90 -2.16 -8.22 -1.72
C LYS A 90 -3.07 -7.45 -2.68
N GLU A 91 -4.08 -6.76 -2.15
CA GLU A 91 -4.99 -5.93 -2.96
C GLU A 91 -4.27 -4.76 -3.60
N TYR A 92 -3.39 -4.11 -2.87
CA TYR A 92 -2.58 -3.00 -3.38
C TYR A 92 -1.67 -3.43 -4.52
N ASN A 93 -1.08 -4.62 -4.45
CA ASN A 93 -0.29 -5.18 -5.53
C ASN A 93 -1.13 -5.39 -6.80
N LYS A 94 -2.37 -5.83 -6.68
CA LYS A 94 -3.29 -5.93 -7.82
C LYS A 94 -3.58 -4.57 -8.44
N PHE A 95 -3.75 -3.53 -7.64
CA PHE A 95 -3.94 -2.16 -8.14
C PHE A 95 -2.72 -1.66 -8.90
N HIS A 96 -1.52 -1.96 -8.40
CA HIS A 96 -0.26 -1.66 -9.09
C HIS A 96 -0.16 -2.39 -10.44
N GLU A 97 -0.47 -3.67 -10.48
CA GLU A 97 -0.48 -4.44 -11.72
C GLU A 97 -1.47 -3.86 -12.74
N GLY A 98 -2.67 -3.53 -12.28
CA GLY A 98 -3.69 -2.91 -13.14
C GLY A 98 -3.23 -1.56 -13.69
N ALA A 99 -2.63 -0.74 -12.85
CA ALA A 99 -2.08 0.56 -13.27
C ALA A 99 -0.92 0.39 -14.26
N LEU A 100 -0.02 -0.54 -14.00
CA LEU A 100 1.12 -0.83 -14.90
C LEU A 100 0.64 -1.31 -16.26
N ASN A 101 -0.33 -2.21 -16.29
CA ASN A 101 -0.92 -2.70 -17.53
C ASN A 101 -1.56 -1.56 -18.33
N ARG A 102 -2.24 -0.64 -17.65
CA ARG A 102 -2.85 0.53 -18.29
C ARG A 102 -1.79 1.48 -18.84
N ILE A 103 -0.72 1.73 -18.10
CA ILE A 103 0.40 2.56 -18.53
C ILE A 103 1.06 1.96 -19.77
N ASN A 104 1.29 0.65 -19.79
CA ASN A 104 1.87 -0.03 -20.95
C ASN A 104 0.96 0.07 -22.19
N MET A 105 -0.34 -0.01 -22.00
CA MET A 105 -1.30 0.17 -23.08
C MET A 105 -1.26 1.62 -23.59
N LEU A 106 -1.21 2.60 -22.71
CA LEU A 106 -1.10 4.01 -23.06
C LEU A 106 0.20 4.30 -23.83
N ASP A 107 1.31 3.74 -23.39
CA ASP A 107 2.60 3.87 -24.08
C ASP A 107 2.51 3.36 -25.52
N SER A 108 1.91 2.19 -25.72
CA SER A 108 1.70 1.62 -27.05
C SER A 108 0.82 2.51 -27.92
N LEU A 109 -0.27 3.04 -27.38
CA LEU A 109 -1.20 3.91 -28.10
C LEU A 109 -0.55 5.25 -28.48
N ILE A 110 0.25 5.81 -27.58
CA ILE A 110 0.98 7.05 -27.84
C ILE A 110 2.01 6.86 -28.93
N LYS A 111 2.74 5.77 -28.95
CA LYS A 111 3.71 5.45 -30.00
C LYS A 111 3.07 5.34 -31.38
N VAL A 112 1.89 4.76 -31.45
CA VAL A 112 1.12 4.70 -32.71
C VAL A 112 0.69 6.10 -33.15
N GLU A 113 0.24 6.95 -32.24
CA GLU A 113 -0.23 8.30 -32.54
C GLU A 113 0.91 9.22 -33.02
N ILE A 114 2.11 9.05 -32.48
CA ILE A 114 3.29 9.84 -32.85
C ILE A 114 3.85 9.39 -34.22
N ASN A 115 3.81 8.13 -34.54
CA ASN A 115 4.32 7.57 -35.79
C ASN A 115 3.28 7.65 -36.90
#